data_10f251006964ce111a94c9e1cef7fc20
#
_entry.id   10f251006964ce111a94c9e1cef7fc20
#
_cell.length_a   1.000
_cell.length_b   1.000
_cell.length_c   1.000
_cell.angle_alpha   90.00
_cell.angle_beta   90.00
_cell.angle_gamma   90.00
#
_symmetry.space_group_name_H-M   'P 1'
#
loop_
_entity.id
_entity.type
_entity.pdbx_description
1 polymer ?
#
loop_
_entity_poly.entity_id
_entity_poly.type
_entity_poly.pdbx_seq_one_letter_code
_entity_poly.pdbx_strand_id
1 'polypeptide(L)'
;MTHFFTAFSQRLTHTWCFLFVCFAMVGVTMQAQNAKLPSINPKMSFTNAEGQTMQEDNFNGGAPLHVVFEANPQDLGNYTPLYEWQFLRENSTTPFLTRYERTTHYDFSESGNFRVRLLVSFVLGRDTVNYAQDEPFVLNFAESKLEFPNAFTPNGDGINDIFKAKDGFQSIVNFRAVVVNRWGKQVAHWTNPAEGWDGKSGGNEAPEGAYFLNVTARGADGRNYNIKKTINLLRRYDAVSK
;
A
#
# COMPACT_ATOMS: atom_id res chain seq x y z
N MET A 1 14.42 -83.02 -84.87
CA MET A 1 15.73 -83.56 -84.52
C MET A 1 15.99 -83.11 -83.07
N THR A 2 15.68 -84.06 -82.12
CA THR A 2 16.65 -84.82 -81.36
C THR A 2 17.61 -83.99 -80.53
N HIS A 3 17.76 -83.99 -79.28
CA HIS A 3 17.85 -85.00 -78.25
C HIS A 3 17.85 -84.23 -76.89
N PHE A 4 17.11 -84.66 -75.87
CA PHE A 4 17.51 -85.50 -74.73
C PHE A 4 18.82 -84.99 -74.04
N PHE A 5 18.76 -84.59 -72.82
CA PHE A 5 19.28 -85.38 -71.71
C PHE A 5 18.91 -84.77 -70.30
N THR A 6 18.44 -85.65 -69.56
CA THR A 6 18.16 -85.70 -68.14
C THR A 6 19.36 -85.39 -67.25
N ALA A 7 19.09 -84.86 -66.12
CA ALA A 7 19.38 -85.45 -64.80
C ALA A 7 20.05 -84.53 -63.75
N PHE A 8 19.55 -84.50 -62.70
CA PHE A 8 20.00 -84.84 -61.33
C PHE A 8 20.01 -83.73 -60.34
N SER A 9 19.13 -83.86 -59.43
CA SER A 9 19.04 -83.50 -58.07
C SER A 9 20.33 -83.05 -57.38
N GLN A 10 20.34 -81.95 -56.72
CA GLN A 10 20.80 -81.83 -55.32
C GLN A 10 20.13 -80.67 -54.54
N ARG A 11 19.52 -81.08 -53.49
CA ARG A 11 18.96 -80.16 -52.48
C ARG A 11 20.12 -79.43 -51.77
N LEU A 12 20.14 -78.14 -51.75
CA LEU A 12 20.83 -77.36 -50.73
C LEU A 12 19.82 -76.39 -50.07
N THR A 13 19.44 -76.76 -48.89
CA THR A 13 18.68 -75.93 -47.99
C THR A 13 19.55 -74.80 -47.47
N HIS A 14 19.37 -73.61 -48.03
CA HIS A 14 19.90 -72.43 -47.35
C HIS A 14 18.81 -71.77 -46.58
N THR A 15 18.87 -72.04 -45.25
CA THR A 15 18.11 -71.34 -44.22
C THR A 15 18.59 -69.91 -44.19
N TRP A 16 17.82 -69.00 -44.76
CA TRP A 16 18.03 -67.58 -44.59
C TRP A 16 17.40 -67.23 -43.22
N CYS A 17 18.27 -67.03 -42.23
CA CYS A 17 17.94 -66.37 -41.02
C CYS A 17 17.68 -64.90 -41.33
N PHE A 18 16.43 -64.51 -41.45
CA PHE A 18 16.03 -63.12 -41.39
C PHE A 18 16.21 -62.68 -39.94
N LEU A 19 17.33 -61.96 -39.70
CA LEU A 19 17.54 -61.21 -38.48
C LEU A 19 16.61 -60.00 -38.54
N PHE A 20 15.44 -60.12 -37.93
CA PHE A 20 14.57 -58.98 -37.65
C PHE A 20 15.27 -58.15 -36.57
N VAL A 21 16.03 -57.12 -36.96
CA VAL A 21 16.46 -56.07 -36.05
C VAL A 21 15.23 -55.24 -35.74
N CYS A 22 14.56 -55.58 -34.61
CA CYS A 22 13.59 -54.72 -33.98
C CYS A 22 14.30 -53.45 -33.52
N PHE A 23 14.29 -52.41 -34.39
CA PHE A 23 14.63 -51.05 -33.99
C PHE A 23 13.49 -50.58 -33.04
N ALA A 24 13.64 -50.80 -31.76
CA ALA A 24 12.79 -50.20 -30.77
C ALA A 24 13.00 -48.66 -30.86
N MET A 25 12.18 -47.99 -31.65
CA MET A 25 12.03 -46.53 -31.53
C MET A 25 11.52 -46.26 -30.11
N VAL A 26 12.46 -45.96 -29.23
CA VAL A 26 12.13 -45.29 -27.98
C VAL A 26 11.66 -43.91 -28.41
N GLY A 27 10.35 -43.78 -28.58
CA GLY A 27 9.72 -42.48 -28.73
C GLY A 27 9.91 -41.71 -27.42
N VAL A 28 10.94 -40.89 -27.38
CA VAL A 28 11.05 -39.85 -26.37
C VAL A 28 9.91 -38.89 -26.70
N THR A 29 8.76 -39.12 -26.04
CA THR A 29 7.72 -38.12 -25.95
C THR A 29 8.32 -36.98 -25.14
N MET A 30 8.88 -35.98 -25.84
CA MET A 30 9.07 -34.67 -25.23
C MET A 30 7.67 -34.18 -24.85
N GLN A 31 7.28 -34.45 -23.59
CA GLN A 31 6.24 -33.66 -23.00
C GLN A 31 6.77 -32.23 -22.97
N ALA A 32 6.31 -31.44 -23.94
CA ALA A 32 6.40 -29.99 -23.82
C ALA A 32 5.63 -29.68 -22.52
N GLN A 33 6.34 -29.58 -21.40
CA GLN A 33 5.79 -28.94 -20.21
C GLN A 33 5.35 -27.58 -20.70
N ASN A 34 4.07 -27.30 -20.68
CA ASN A 34 3.53 -25.96 -20.81
C ASN A 34 4.17 -25.16 -19.69
N ALA A 35 5.35 -24.62 -19.95
CA ALA A 35 6.04 -23.73 -19.02
C ALA A 35 5.12 -22.52 -18.85
N LYS A 36 4.47 -22.45 -17.72
CA LYS A 36 3.63 -21.32 -17.37
C LYS A 36 4.51 -20.07 -17.39
N LEU A 37 4.12 -19.07 -18.15
CA LEU A 37 4.84 -17.81 -18.20
C LEU A 37 4.79 -17.14 -16.82
N PRO A 38 5.86 -16.43 -16.43
CA PRO A 38 5.87 -15.68 -15.18
C PRO A 38 4.78 -14.60 -15.20
N SER A 39 4.17 -14.39 -14.06
CA SER A 39 3.13 -13.39 -13.88
C SER A 39 3.34 -12.59 -12.59
N ILE A 40 2.59 -11.52 -12.42
CA ILE A 40 2.65 -10.61 -11.28
C ILE A 40 1.24 -10.42 -10.72
N ASN A 41 1.14 -10.35 -9.40
CA ASN A 41 -0.06 -9.97 -8.69
C ASN A 41 0.28 -8.88 -7.66
N PRO A 42 0.52 -7.63 -8.10
CA PRO A 42 0.98 -6.57 -7.21
C PRO A 42 -0.06 -6.26 -6.15
N LYS A 43 0.41 -5.86 -4.96
CA LYS A 43 -0.43 -5.54 -3.82
C LYS A 43 0.01 -4.24 -3.18
N MET A 44 -0.97 -3.47 -2.72
CA MET A 44 -0.79 -2.29 -1.91
C MET A 44 -1.35 -2.54 -0.52
N SER A 45 -0.61 -2.16 0.51
CA SER A 45 -1.05 -2.27 1.90
C SER A 45 -0.68 -1.04 2.71
N PHE A 46 -1.51 -0.71 3.69
CA PHE A 46 -1.31 0.40 4.62
C PHE A 46 -1.98 0.08 5.96
N THR A 47 -1.62 0.82 7.01
CA THR A 47 -2.24 0.67 8.34
C THR A 47 -3.27 1.78 8.52
N ASN A 48 -4.50 1.41 8.88
CA ASN A 48 -5.58 2.37 9.19
C ASN A 48 -5.41 2.99 10.58
N ALA A 49 -6.29 3.91 10.96
CA ALA A 49 -6.26 4.60 12.25
C ALA A 49 -6.44 3.66 13.44
N GLU A 50 -7.08 2.51 13.26
CA GLU A 50 -7.31 1.46 14.24
C GLU A 50 -6.11 0.51 14.40
N GLY A 51 -5.03 0.72 13.64
CA GLY A 51 -3.83 -0.11 13.67
C GLY A 51 -3.95 -1.41 12.87
N GLN A 52 -4.97 -1.56 12.04
CA GLN A 52 -5.18 -2.73 11.19
C GLN A 52 -4.50 -2.55 9.84
N THR A 53 -3.86 -3.61 9.33
CA THR A 53 -3.32 -3.62 7.98
C THR A 53 -4.45 -3.86 6.98
N MET A 54 -4.66 -2.88 6.10
CA MET A 54 -5.58 -2.95 4.97
C MET A 54 -4.82 -3.31 3.71
N GLN A 55 -5.46 -4.08 2.82
CA GLN A 55 -4.92 -4.40 1.50
C GLN A 55 -5.99 -4.06 0.46
N GLU A 56 -5.74 -3.00 -0.31
CA GLU A 56 -6.69 -2.44 -1.26
C GLU A 56 -5.96 -1.92 -2.50
N ASP A 57 -6.66 -1.77 -3.62
CA ASP A 57 -6.11 -1.22 -4.86
C ASP A 57 -6.27 0.31 -4.93
N ASN A 58 -7.15 0.87 -4.10
CA ASN A 58 -7.43 2.31 -4.04
C ASN A 58 -7.43 2.80 -2.60
N PHE A 59 -6.97 4.02 -2.39
CA PHE A 59 -7.04 4.72 -1.10
C PHE A 59 -7.72 6.08 -1.26
N ASN A 60 -8.64 6.40 -0.34
CA ASN A 60 -9.24 7.73 -0.20
C ASN A 60 -9.19 8.13 1.28
N GLY A 61 -8.45 9.16 1.61
CA GLY A 61 -8.29 9.56 3.01
C GLY A 61 -7.40 10.77 3.22
N GLY A 62 -6.88 10.91 4.43
CA GLY A 62 -5.96 11.99 4.81
C GLY A 62 -4.49 11.57 4.73
N ALA A 63 -3.61 12.56 4.56
CA ALA A 63 -2.18 12.43 4.74
C ALA A 63 -1.79 12.85 6.19
N PRO A 64 -0.66 12.35 6.76
CA PRO A 64 0.30 11.44 6.14
C PRO A 64 -0.18 9.99 6.15
N LEU A 65 0.31 9.18 5.19
CA LEU A 65 0.07 7.75 5.13
C LEU A 65 1.32 7.01 4.67
N HIS A 66 1.72 6.00 5.44
CA HIS A 66 2.76 5.04 5.04
C HIS A 66 2.14 3.92 4.23
N VAL A 67 2.63 3.67 3.01
CA VAL A 67 2.09 2.67 2.10
C VAL A 67 3.21 1.75 1.64
N VAL A 68 2.94 0.44 1.65
CA VAL A 68 3.85 -0.61 1.17
C VAL A 68 3.28 -1.21 -0.12
N PHE A 69 4.15 -1.40 -1.11
CA PHE A 69 3.84 -2.00 -2.41
C PHE A 69 4.68 -3.26 -2.60
N GLU A 70 4.03 -4.37 -2.90
CA GLU A 70 4.66 -5.66 -3.13
C GLU A 70 4.37 -6.14 -4.55
N ALA A 71 5.41 -6.56 -5.29
CA ALA A 71 5.25 -7.06 -6.65
C ALA A 71 4.58 -8.43 -6.73
N ASN A 72 4.76 -9.28 -5.70
CA ASN A 72 4.18 -10.61 -5.55
C ASN A 72 4.25 -11.47 -6.84
N PRO A 73 5.46 -11.77 -7.36
CA PRO A 73 5.63 -12.55 -8.58
C PRO A 73 5.19 -14.00 -8.41
N GLN A 74 4.65 -14.58 -9.48
CA GLN A 74 4.15 -15.95 -9.57
C GLN A 74 4.83 -16.69 -10.72
N ASP A 75 4.98 -18.01 -10.58
CA ASP A 75 5.47 -18.92 -11.65
C ASP A 75 6.79 -18.50 -12.29
N LEU A 76 7.72 -17.96 -11.50
CA LEU A 76 9.00 -17.42 -12.01
C LEU A 76 9.85 -18.44 -12.78
N GLY A 77 9.77 -19.75 -12.43
CA GLY A 77 10.66 -20.74 -13.01
C GLY A 77 12.12 -20.30 -12.89
N ASN A 78 12.79 -20.19 -14.06
CA ASN A 78 14.20 -19.74 -14.15
C ASN A 78 14.32 -18.26 -14.58
N TYR A 79 13.22 -17.51 -14.65
CA TYR A 79 13.24 -16.10 -14.96
C TYR A 79 13.75 -15.26 -13.79
N THR A 80 14.54 -14.24 -14.11
CA THR A 80 14.97 -13.21 -13.16
C THR A 80 14.11 -11.97 -13.35
N PRO A 81 13.31 -11.55 -12.37
CA PRO A 81 12.47 -10.36 -12.47
C PRO A 81 13.28 -9.09 -12.21
N LEU A 82 13.09 -8.08 -13.03
CA LEU A 82 13.56 -6.72 -12.87
C LEU A 82 12.34 -5.83 -12.65
N TYR A 83 12.21 -5.25 -11.47
CA TYR A 83 11.06 -4.44 -11.06
C TYR A 83 11.31 -2.96 -11.33
N GLU A 84 10.25 -2.24 -11.70
CA GLU A 84 10.23 -0.79 -11.79
C GLU A 84 8.89 -0.25 -11.30
N TRP A 85 8.87 0.29 -10.08
CA TRP A 85 7.75 1.00 -9.51
C TRP A 85 7.81 2.46 -9.93
N GLN A 86 6.74 2.97 -10.53
CA GLN A 86 6.62 4.36 -10.95
C GLN A 86 5.56 5.07 -10.13
N PHE A 87 5.97 6.11 -9.41
CA PHE A 87 5.10 6.98 -8.62
C PHE A 87 4.80 8.24 -9.42
N LEU A 88 3.52 8.47 -9.73
CA LEU A 88 3.06 9.56 -10.59
C LEU A 88 2.04 10.44 -9.85
N ARG A 89 2.03 11.73 -10.15
CA ARG A 89 0.87 12.59 -9.87
C ARG A 89 -0.20 12.35 -10.93
N GLU A 90 -1.47 12.56 -10.59
CA GLU A 90 -2.61 12.19 -11.46
C GLU A 90 -2.47 12.65 -12.92
N ASN A 91 -2.05 13.89 -13.14
CA ASN A 91 -1.97 14.49 -14.47
C ASN A 91 -0.56 14.44 -15.09
N SER A 92 0.34 13.62 -14.53
CA SER A 92 1.71 13.48 -15.02
C SER A 92 1.91 12.13 -15.69
N THR A 93 2.63 12.14 -16.79
CA THR A 93 3.16 10.93 -17.44
C THR A 93 4.59 10.63 -17.00
N THR A 94 5.25 11.61 -16.34
CA THR A 94 6.62 11.46 -15.83
C THR A 94 6.56 11.12 -14.35
N PRO A 95 7.16 9.99 -13.91
CA PRO A 95 7.25 9.65 -12.50
C PRO A 95 8.05 10.70 -11.73
N PHE A 96 7.57 11.10 -10.55
CA PHE A 96 8.34 11.92 -9.62
C PHE A 96 9.31 11.08 -8.77
N LEU A 97 9.08 9.76 -8.72
CA LEU A 97 9.92 8.78 -8.04
C LEU A 97 9.84 7.44 -8.77
N THR A 98 10.99 6.76 -8.88
CA THR A 98 11.09 5.38 -9.38
C THR A 98 11.83 4.53 -8.36
N ARG A 99 11.38 3.27 -8.17
CA ARG A 99 11.97 2.27 -7.27
C ARG A 99 12.12 0.94 -8.01
N TYR A 100 13.12 0.13 -7.62
CA TYR A 100 13.48 -1.09 -8.35
C TYR A 100 13.45 -2.35 -7.48
N GLU A 101 13.01 -2.25 -6.24
CA GLU A 101 12.92 -3.37 -5.31
C GLU A 101 11.66 -4.20 -5.54
N ARG A 102 11.68 -5.47 -5.17
CA ARG A 102 10.49 -6.34 -5.16
C ARG A 102 9.38 -5.79 -4.28
N THR A 103 9.76 -5.24 -3.13
CA THR A 103 8.87 -4.59 -2.17
C THR A 103 9.41 -3.20 -1.91
N THR A 104 8.57 -2.19 -2.04
CA THR A 104 8.93 -0.79 -1.80
C THR A 104 7.88 -0.13 -0.92
N HIS A 105 8.21 1.04 -0.40
CA HIS A 105 7.28 1.84 0.40
C HIS A 105 7.43 3.32 0.09
N TYR A 106 6.38 4.09 0.44
CA TYR A 106 6.41 5.53 0.33
C TYR A 106 5.51 6.18 1.39
N ASP A 107 6.01 7.27 1.99
CA ASP A 107 5.28 8.09 2.95
C ASP A 107 4.62 9.25 2.22
N PHE A 108 3.33 9.12 1.92
CA PHE A 108 2.56 10.19 1.30
C PHE A 108 2.26 11.27 2.34
N SER A 109 2.91 12.42 2.21
CA SER A 109 2.76 13.57 3.12
C SER A 109 2.16 14.81 2.46
N GLU A 110 1.71 14.69 1.21
CA GLU A 110 1.10 15.77 0.43
C GLU A 110 -0.32 15.39 0.05
N SER A 111 -1.25 16.36 0.08
CA SER A 111 -2.59 16.22 -0.49
C SER A 111 -2.54 16.17 -2.01
N GLY A 112 -3.54 15.53 -2.62
CA GLY A 112 -3.65 15.39 -4.06
C GLY A 112 -3.83 13.94 -4.48
N ASN A 113 -3.83 13.72 -5.80
CA ASN A 113 -4.10 12.41 -6.38
C ASN A 113 -2.82 11.83 -6.97
N PHE A 114 -2.54 10.58 -6.61
CA PHE A 114 -1.34 9.85 -7.01
C PHE A 114 -1.72 8.52 -7.65
N ARG A 115 -0.86 8.05 -8.54
CA ARG A 115 -0.92 6.71 -9.13
C ARG A 115 0.43 6.03 -8.95
N VAL A 116 0.39 4.76 -8.56
CA VAL A 116 1.58 3.91 -8.46
C VAL A 116 1.36 2.70 -9.33
N ARG A 117 2.27 2.45 -10.27
CA ARG A 117 2.22 1.30 -11.17
C ARG A 117 3.52 0.51 -11.15
N LEU A 118 3.40 -0.77 -11.43
CA LEU A 118 4.52 -1.68 -11.54
C LEU A 118 4.75 -2.08 -13.00
N LEU A 119 6.00 -1.98 -13.43
CA LEU A 119 6.53 -2.59 -14.64
C LEU A 119 7.50 -3.69 -14.22
N VAL A 120 7.47 -4.85 -14.91
CA VAL A 120 8.42 -5.94 -14.63
C VAL A 120 8.94 -6.52 -15.94
N SER A 121 10.25 -6.69 -16.01
CA SER A 121 10.90 -7.43 -17.08
C SER A 121 11.42 -8.76 -16.54
N PHE A 122 10.87 -9.87 -17.00
CA PHE A 122 11.32 -11.22 -16.67
C PHE A 122 12.36 -11.67 -17.69
N VAL A 123 13.60 -11.85 -17.25
CA VAL A 123 14.76 -12.17 -18.11
C VAL A 123 15.16 -13.62 -17.93
N LEU A 124 15.29 -14.35 -19.05
CA LEU A 124 15.80 -15.71 -19.12
C LEU A 124 16.84 -15.82 -20.25
N GLY A 125 18.11 -15.72 -19.94
CA GLY A 125 19.19 -15.69 -20.92
C GLY A 125 19.06 -14.47 -21.85
N ARG A 126 18.63 -14.69 -23.11
CA ARG A 126 18.39 -13.63 -24.10
C ARG A 126 16.91 -13.28 -24.26
N ASP A 127 16.02 -14.06 -23.66
CA ASP A 127 14.58 -13.88 -23.75
C ASP A 127 14.10 -12.95 -22.64
N THR A 128 13.14 -12.10 -22.97
CA THR A 128 12.52 -11.17 -22.02
C THR A 128 11.01 -11.16 -22.19
N VAL A 129 10.28 -11.32 -21.10
CA VAL A 129 8.83 -11.15 -21.02
C VAL A 129 8.55 -9.89 -20.22
N ASN A 130 7.87 -8.93 -20.80
CA ASN A 130 7.52 -7.67 -20.14
C ASN A 130 6.09 -7.72 -19.62
N TYR A 131 5.91 -7.21 -18.41
CA TYR A 131 4.63 -6.99 -17.77
C TYR A 131 4.49 -5.50 -17.43
N ALA A 132 3.33 -4.95 -17.71
CA ALA A 132 2.92 -3.64 -17.23
C ALA A 132 1.60 -3.81 -16.49
N GLN A 133 1.49 -3.27 -15.31
CA GLN A 133 0.23 -3.27 -14.55
C GLN A 133 -0.82 -2.45 -15.31
N ASP A 134 -1.95 -3.07 -15.67
CA ASP A 134 -3.01 -2.44 -16.46
C ASP A 134 -3.71 -1.33 -15.67
N GLU A 135 -4.09 -1.63 -14.42
CA GLU A 135 -4.74 -0.69 -13.51
C GLU A 135 -3.77 -0.31 -12.39
N PRO A 136 -3.25 0.93 -12.37
CA PRO A 136 -2.37 1.39 -11.31
C PRO A 136 -3.13 1.50 -9.97
N PHE A 137 -2.42 1.40 -8.86
CA PHE A 137 -2.95 1.80 -7.56
C PHE A 137 -3.26 3.30 -7.58
N VAL A 138 -4.44 3.67 -7.07
CA VAL A 138 -4.90 5.06 -7.02
C VAL A 138 -5.01 5.52 -5.57
N LEU A 139 -4.34 6.62 -5.24
CA LEU A 139 -4.34 7.18 -3.89
C LEU A 139 -4.78 8.64 -3.94
N ASN A 140 -5.89 8.94 -3.28
CA ASN A 140 -6.47 10.27 -3.21
C ASN A 140 -6.38 10.80 -1.78
N PHE A 141 -5.57 11.85 -1.58
CA PHE A 141 -5.38 12.49 -0.30
C PHE A 141 -6.13 13.82 -0.25
N ALA A 142 -7.09 13.89 0.66
CA ALA A 142 -7.92 15.06 0.85
C ALA A 142 -7.10 16.29 1.31
N GLU A 143 -7.61 17.50 1.03
CA GLU A 143 -7.08 18.74 1.59
C GLU A 143 -7.15 18.76 3.12
N SER A 144 -6.32 19.59 3.73
CA SER A 144 -6.26 19.70 5.19
C SER A 144 -7.50 20.38 5.76
N LYS A 145 -7.94 19.88 6.93
CA LYS A 145 -9.02 20.48 7.72
C LYS A 145 -8.65 20.45 9.18
N LEU A 146 -8.80 21.57 9.90
CA LEU A 146 -8.51 21.67 11.32
C LEU A 146 -9.39 22.73 11.98
N GLU A 147 -10.21 22.31 12.92
CA GLU A 147 -11.11 23.19 13.69
C GLU A 147 -11.11 22.82 15.16
N PHE A 148 -11.46 23.75 16.05
CA PHE A 148 -11.56 23.55 17.48
C PHE A 148 -12.92 24.01 18.02
N PRO A 149 -13.46 23.37 19.07
CA PRO A 149 -14.64 23.85 19.78
C PRO A 149 -14.36 25.16 20.53
N ASN A 150 -15.42 25.81 21.04
CA ASN A 150 -15.33 27.03 21.86
C ASN A 150 -15.29 26.76 23.35
N ALA A 151 -15.75 25.59 23.77
CA ALA A 151 -15.86 25.17 25.16
C ALA A 151 -15.75 23.67 25.28
N PHE A 152 -15.52 23.20 26.51
CA PHE A 152 -15.57 21.78 26.86
C PHE A 152 -15.98 21.65 28.34
N THR A 153 -16.43 20.45 28.71
CA THR A 153 -17.04 20.15 30.01
C THR A 153 -16.42 18.90 30.62
N PRO A 154 -15.22 18.98 31.24
CA PRO A 154 -14.56 17.82 31.84
C PRO A 154 -15.24 17.41 33.15
N ASN A 155 -16.46 16.86 33.08
CA ASN A 155 -17.30 16.41 34.18
C ASN A 155 -17.36 14.88 34.32
N GLY A 156 -16.74 14.13 33.35
CA GLY A 156 -16.66 12.67 33.38
C GLY A 156 -17.88 11.95 32.81
N ASP A 157 -18.75 12.64 32.06
CA ASP A 157 -19.94 12.05 31.45
C ASP A 157 -19.68 11.42 30.07
N GLY A 158 -18.43 11.52 29.58
CA GLY A 158 -18.01 11.00 28.27
C GLY A 158 -18.28 11.96 27.10
N ILE A 159 -18.86 13.15 27.36
CA ILE A 159 -19.21 14.13 26.33
C ILE A 159 -18.40 15.41 26.53
N ASN A 160 -17.55 15.76 25.54
CA ASN A 160 -16.70 16.96 25.61
C ASN A 160 -15.79 17.05 26.84
N ASP A 161 -15.41 15.93 27.45
CA ASP A 161 -14.51 15.87 28.58
C ASP A 161 -13.07 16.29 28.22
N ILE A 162 -12.70 16.14 26.95
CA ILE A 162 -11.37 16.48 26.43
C ILE A 162 -11.51 17.61 25.43
N PHE A 163 -10.78 18.70 25.65
CA PHE A 163 -10.65 19.77 24.66
C PHE A 163 -9.63 19.39 23.59
N LYS A 164 -10.09 19.03 22.41
CA LYS A 164 -9.27 18.60 21.26
C LYS A 164 -9.76 19.20 19.95
N ALA A 165 -9.05 18.93 18.83
CA ALA A 165 -9.59 19.23 17.51
C ALA A 165 -10.96 18.57 17.34
N LYS A 166 -11.87 19.22 16.60
CA LYS A 166 -13.17 18.64 16.25
C LYS A 166 -12.95 17.39 15.38
N ASP A 167 -13.84 16.43 15.54
CA ASP A 167 -13.85 15.25 14.69
C ASP A 167 -13.94 15.64 13.20
N GLY A 168 -13.28 14.84 12.34
CA GLY A 168 -13.15 15.15 10.93
C GLY A 168 -11.98 16.09 10.59
N PHE A 169 -11.04 16.34 11.53
CA PHE A 169 -9.74 16.87 11.14
C PHE A 169 -9.04 15.86 10.23
N GLN A 170 -8.28 16.35 9.25
CA GLN A 170 -7.60 15.47 8.28
C GLN A 170 -6.41 16.16 7.66
N SER A 171 -5.49 15.37 7.12
CA SER A 171 -4.33 15.83 6.34
C SER A 171 -3.48 16.88 7.07
N ILE A 172 -3.23 16.66 8.36
CA ILE A 172 -2.37 17.51 9.18
C ILE A 172 -1.01 16.81 9.35
N VAL A 173 0.04 17.38 8.78
CA VAL A 173 1.39 16.80 8.76
C VAL A 173 2.31 17.35 9.84
N ASN A 174 1.98 18.51 10.39
CA ASN A 174 2.66 19.08 11.55
C ASN A 174 1.64 19.75 12.44
N PHE A 175 1.77 19.56 13.76
CA PHE A 175 0.80 20.08 14.70
C PHE A 175 1.43 20.38 16.05
N ARG A 176 1.08 21.51 16.63
CA ARG A 176 1.36 21.87 18.03
C ARG A 176 0.24 22.75 18.57
N ALA A 177 -0.33 22.35 19.69
CA ALA A 177 -1.29 23.15 20.45
C ALA A 177 -0.74 23.46 21.85
N VAL A 178 -1.05 24.66 22.30
CA VAL A 178 -0.71 25.14 23.65
C VAL A 178 -1.94 25.86 24.22
N VAL A 179 -2.29 25.54 25.47
CA VAL A 179 -3.31 26.29 26.23
C VAL A 179 -2.64 27.04 27.36
N VAL A 180 -2.98 28.31 27.47
CA VAL A 180 -2.52 29.17 28.56
C VAL A 180 -3.70 29.76 29.36
N ASN A 181 -3.48 30.03 30.65
CA ASN A 181 -4.46 30.72 31.48
C ASN A 181 -4.38 32.26 31.28
N ARG A 182 -5.23 33.02 31.96
CA ARG A 182 -5.29 34.50 31.88
C ARG A 182 -3.99 35.21 32.26
N TRP A 183 -3.07 34.55 32.95
CA TRP A 183 -1.76 35.10 33.33
C TRP A 183 -0.64 34.69 32.35
N GLY A 184 -0.99 34.01 31.27
CA GLY A 184 -0.02 33.52 30.29
C GLY A 184 0.72 32.25 30.70
N LYS A 185 0.38 31.63 31.83
CA LYS A 185 0.98 30.36 32.27
C LYS A 185 0.42 29.22 31.44
N GLN A 186 1.30 28.42 30.84
CA GLN A 186 0.92 27.21 30.09
C GLN A 186 0.29 26.19 31.06
N VAL A 187 -0.89 25.68 30.70
CA VAL A 187 -1.63 24.65 31.48
C VAL A 187 -1.67 23.31 30.76
N ALA A 188 -1.61 23.32 29.40
CA ALA A 188 -1.56 22.12 28.61
C ALA A 188 -0.79 22.34 27.28
N HIS A 189 -0.26 21.26 26.70
CA HIS A 189 0.25 21.23 25.33
C HIS A 189 0.18 19.80 24.78
N TRP A 190 0.01 19.67 23.47
CA TRP A 190 0.03 18.39 22.77
C TRP A 190 0.46 18.59 21.31
N THR A 191 0.89 17.48 20.66
CA THR A 191 1.46 17.50 19.30
C THR A 191 0.74 16.59 18.29
N ASN A 192 -0.34 15.93 18.74
CA ASN A 192 -1.20 15.12 17.89
C ASN A 192 -2.62 15.72 17.92
N PRO A 193 -3.25 16.06 16.78
CA PRO A 193 -4.60 16.65 16.75
C PRO A 193 -5.67 15.79 17.44
N ALA A 194 -5.48 14.47 17.53
CA ALA A 194 -6.39 13.55 18.20
C ALA A 194 -6.32 13.63 19.71
N GLU A 195 -5.21 14.12 20.25
CA GLU A 195 -5.01 14.36 21.68
C GLU A 195 -5.61 15.71 22.09
N GLY A 196 -5.66 15.96 23.41
CA GLY A 196 -6.23 17.19 23.92
C GLY A 196 -5.92 17.47 25.38
N TRP A 197 -6.63 18.44 25.93
CA TRP A 197 -6.54 18.84 27.32
C TRP A 197 -7.75 18.35 28.12
N ASP A 198 -7.50 17.65 29.22
CA ASP A 198 -8.49 17.06 30.14
C ASP A 198 -9.00 18.05 31.21
N GLY A 199 -8.66 19.35 31.12
CA GLY A 199 -9.04 20.34 32.10
C GLY A 199 -8.19 20.32 33.37
N LYS A 200 -7.03 19.64 33.40
CA LYS A 200 -6.10 19.63 34.53
C LYS A 200 -4.84 20.45 34.25
N SER A 201 -4.21 20.92 35.29
CA SER A 201 -2.91 21.61 35.25
C SER A 201 -2.06 21.15 36.43
N GLY A 202 -0.90 20.51 36.15
CA GLY A 202 -0.02 19.97 37.17
C GLY A 202 -0.69 18.90 38.03
N GLY A 203 -1.56 18.06 37.44
CA GLY A 203 -2.29 16.98 38.13
C GLY A 203 -3.54 17.42 38.92
N ASN A 204 -3.79 18.74 39.04
CA ASN A 204 -4.97 19.27 39.72
C ASN A 204 -5.98 19.82 38.73
N GLU A 205 -7.25 19.86 39.10
CA GLU A 205 -8.30 20.48 38.32
C GLU A 205 -8.01 21.95 38.06
N ALA A 206 -8.06 22.37 36.80
CA ALA A 206 -7.98 23.78 36.47
C ALA A 206 -9.32 24.47 36.78
N PRO A 207 -9.32 25.73 37.30
CA PRO A 207 -10.54 26.46 37.58
C PRO A 207 -11.41 26.65 36.33
N GLU A 208 -12.74 26.73 36.53
CA GLU A 208 -13.66 27.19 35.50
C GLU A 208 -13.28 28.57 34.96
N GLY A 209 -13.55 28.79 33.70
CA GLY A 209 -13.34 30.10 33.10
C GLY A 209 -12.68 30.05 31.70
N ALA A 210 -12.18 31.22 31.29
CA ALA A 210 -11.58 31.41 30.01
C ALA A 210 -10.08 31.06 29.99
N TYR A 211 -9.70 30.33 28.98
CA TYR A 211 -8.32 29.99 28.62
C TYR A 211 -8.04 30.39 27.16
N PHE A 212 -6.78 30.43 26.80
CA PHE A 212 -6.36 30.84 25.45
C PHE A 212 -5.61 29.71 24.75
N LEU A 213 -6.17 29.27 23.64
CA LEU A 213 -5.58 28.28 22.75
C LEU A 213 -4.69 28.96 21.72
N ASN A 214 -3.48 28.45 21.56
CA ASN A 214 -2.61 28.74 20.42
C ASN A 214 -2.30 27.43 19.68
N VAL A 215 -2.62 27.37 18.37
CA VAL A 215 -2.27 26.24 17.53
C VAL A 215 -1.41 26.72 16.37
N THR A 216 -0.32 26.00 16.13
CA THR A 216 0.46 26.09 14.92
C THR A 216 0.43 24.74 14.24
N ALA A 217 -0.04 24.67 13.01
CA ALA A 217 -0.11 23.42 12.26
C ALA A 217 0.16 23.66 10.77
N ARG A 218 0.54 22.60 10.07
CA ARG A 218 0.69 22.60 8.61
C ARG A 218 -0.14 21.44 8.02
N GLY A 219 -0.92 21.78 7.02
CA GLY A 219 -1.66 20.83 6.20
C GLY A 219 -0.79 20.19 5.14
N ALA A 220 -1.17 19.00 4.70
CA ALA A 220 -0.55 18.32 3.58
C ALA A 220 -0.73 19.04 2.24
N ASP A 221 -1.74 19.90 2.13
CA ASP A 221 -1.98 20.84 1.02
C ASP A 221 -1.10 22.11 1.07
N GLY A 222 -0.18 22.18 2.05
CA GLY A 222 0.69 23.32 2.28
C GLY A 222 0.06 24.46 3.08
N ARG A 223 -1.21 24.35 3.49
CA ARG A 223 -1.90 25.37 4.30
C ARG A 223 -1.28 25.48 5.68
N ASN A 224 -1.01 26.71 6.11
CA ASN A 224 -0.53 26.98 7.46
C ASN A 224 -1.70 27.43 8.37
N TYR A 225 -1.84 26.79 9.52
CA TYR A 225 -2.81 27.12 10.54
C TYR A 225 -2.13 27.84 11.69
N ASN A 226 -2.61 29.07 11.99
CA ASN A 226 -2.24 29.85 13.15
C ASN A 226 -3.54 30.22 13.90
N ILE A 227 -4.04 29.29 14.71
CA ILE A 227 -5.32 29.45 15.40
C ILE A 227 -5.06 30.01 16.79
N LYS A 228 -5.63 31.20 17.06
CA LYS A 228 -5.69 31.81 18.39
C LYS A 228 -7.14 31.93 18.78
N LYS A 229 -7.52 31.33 19.89
CA LYS A 229 -8.91 31.22 20.29
C LYS A 229 -9.08 31.25 21.79
N THR A 230 -10.10 31.99 22.28
CA THR A 230 -10.57 31.84 23.65
C THR A 230 -11.42 30.60 23.74
N ILE A 231 -11.17 29.79 24.77
CA ILE A 231 -11.92 28.56 25.07
C ILE A 231 -12.45 28.65 26.50
N ASN A 232 -13.64 28.10 26.75
CA ASN A 232 -14.26 28.08 28.05
C ASN A 232 -14.22 26.67 28.65
N LEU A 233 -13.68 26.57 29.85
CA LEU A 233 -13.77 25.36 30.67
C LEU A 233 -14.98 25.53 31.60
N LEU A 234 -15.95 24.63 31.47
CA LEU A 234 -17.21 24.59 32.19
C LEU A 234 -17.33 23.25 32.91
N ARG A 235 -17.59 23.22 34.25
CA ARG A 235 -17.71 21.96 35.00
C ARG A 235 -19.13 21.64 35.45
N ARG A 236 -19.96 22.66 35.57
CA ARG A 236 -21.34 22.55 36.08
C ARG A 236 -22.38 22.68 34.96
N TYR A 237 -22.11 22.08 33.81
CA TYR A 237 -23.13 22.01 32.78
C TYR A 237 -23.86 20.67 32.93
N ASP A 238 -24.90 20.65 33.75
CA ASP A 238 -25.87 19.56 33.70
C ASP A 238 -26.66 19.74 32.39
N ALA A 239 -26.51 18.77 31.48
CA ALA A 239 -27.36 18.73 30.28
C ALA A 239 -28.82 18.62 30.81
N VAL A 240 -29.57 19.71 30.70
CA VAL A 240 -31.00 19.70 31.03
C VAL A 240 -31.63 18.64 30.13
N SER A 241 -32.00 17.49 30.72
CA SER A 241 -32.76 16.44 30.07
C SER A 241 -34.08 17.06 29.58
N LYS A 242 -34.23 17.14 28.26
CA LYS A 242 -35.51 17.39 27.60
C LYS A 242 -36.30 16.10 27.52
#